data_daa9704256f7c2758bf0828820e4792b
#
_entry.id   daa9704256f7c2758bf0828820e4792b
#
_cell.length_a   1.000
_cell.length_b   1.000
_cell.length_c   1.000
_cell.angle_alpha   90.00
_cell.angle_beta   90.00
_cell.angle_gamma   90.00
#
_symmetry.space_group_name_H-M   'P 1'
#
loop_
_entity.id
_entity.type
_entity.pdbx_description
1 polymer ?
#
loop_
_entity_poly.entity_id
_entity_poly.type
_entity_poly.pdbx_seq_one_letter_code
_entity_poly.pdbx_strand_id
1 'polypeptide(L)'
;MFFSLRPRLCGITLTIAWFAPSADAAAQKAVAAPSAPPIRIPFEKYTLPNGLTVVLSEDHSTPTVAVQVLYHVGSKNEIAGHTGFAHMFEHVMFTGSGHVAYGLHDKFTEGVGGGNNGSTSFDWTKYYETIPSNYLETTLWLESDRMGFLLDSLDDTKFRAQRDIVKNERRQYTDNAPNGRDFEVIGLNMYPSGHPYSWPPIGSMDDLSGATVEDVKHFFRQYYAPNNATIAVVGDIDPAQTKRWIAKYFADLQRGKPIARPVIGPSALRGERRITFEDRVQVPQLTITWPSVGFHSADQPPLDVLSDILGLTRVARITKALVYDNQIATNVAAFQNPSENVGQFVVNATPRPEHTLTELETQIDSIIEHIKRDGPTADELKRVKAGQQRASLEQLQANLGKAAQLANDQAFFNDPSYTFTVTFTKTQAVTADDVKRVANKYLGKTRLVLSNVPMGHVDQASHADKSVVVTDPLTEKTAEIKP
;
A
#
# COMPACT_ATOMS: atom_id res chain seq x y z
N MET A 1 78.63 -31.54 -2.66
CA MET A 1 79.85 -30.68 -2.86
C MET A 1 79.61 -29.39 -2.09
N PHE A 2 80.46 -29.23 -1.06
CA PHE A 2 80.42 -28.12 -0.11
C PHE A 2 80.74 -26.79 -0.77
N PHE A 3 80.13 -25.69 -0.30
CA PHE A 3 80.88 -24.47 0.03
C PHE A 3 80.02 -23.60 0.97
N SER A 4 80.56 -23.41 2.18
CA SER A 4 80.13 -22.51 3.21
C SER A 4 80.74 -21.13 2.99
N LEU A 5 79.99 -20.06 3.27
CA LEU A 5 80.57 -18.76 3.58
C LEU A 5 79.73 -18.06 4.63
N ARG A 6 80.32 -17.78 5.78
CA ARG A 6 79.80 -17.09 6.93
C ARG A 6 79.88 -15.55 6.79
N PRO A 7 79.02 -14.83 7.50
CA PRO A 7 78.82 -13.41 7.30
C PRO A 7 79.69 -12.51 8.19
N ARG A 8 79.84 -11.31 7.74
CA ARG A 8 80.38 -10.20 8.54
C ARG A 8 79.24 -9.38 9.11
N LEU A 9 79.15 -9.29 10.45
CA LEU A 9 78.34 -8.33 11.18
C LEU A 9 78.90 -6.90 10.96
N CYS A 10 77.98 -6.02 10.55
CA CYS A 10 78.19 -4.59 10.63
C CYS A 10 77.05 -4.03 11.52
N GLY A 11 77.39 -3.60 12.73
CA GLY A 11 76.45 -3.03 13.67
C GLY A 11 76.06 -1.62 13.24
N ILE A 12 74.75 -1.41 13.08
CA ILE A 12 74.18 -0.08 12.95
C ILE A 12 73.29 0.15 14.17
N THR A 13 73.72 1.06 15.01
CA THR A 13 72.96 1.56 16.18
C THR A 13 71.83 2.45 15.69
N LEU A 14 70.56 1.96 15.81
CA LEU A 14 69.38 2.76 15.47
C LEU A 14 68.90 3.48 16.71
N THR A 15 69.07 4.79 16.75
CA THR A 15 68.49 5.68 17.76
C THR A 15 67.00 5.86 17.47
N ILE A 16 66.13 5.28 18.30
CA ILE A 16 64.67 5.47 18.23
C ILE A 16 64.34 6.82 18.88
N ALA A 17 64.00 7.79 18.07
CA ALA A 17 63.39 9.05 18.54
C ALA A 17 61.89 8.80 18.75
N TRP A 18 61.43 8.92 19.99
CA TRP A 18 60.02 8.95 20.35
C TRP A 18 59.41 10.27 19.87
N PHE A 19 58.59 10.21 18.81
CA PHE A 19 57.68 11.27 18.47
C PHE A 19 56.36 11.03 19.24
N ALA A 20 56.05 11.89 20.21
CA ALA A 20 54.72 11.97 20.80
C ALA A 20 53.77 12.53 19.76
N PRO A 21 52.59 11.90 19.51
CA PRO A 21 51.59 12.50 18.65
C PRO A 21 50.94 13.68 19.37
N SER A 22 51.11 14.88 18.80
CA SER A 22 50.32 16.05 19.17
C SER A 22 48.86 15.78 18.84
N ALA A 23 48.00 15.79 19.85
CA ALA A 23 46.54 15.69 19.72
C ALA A 23 45.98 17.03 19.21
N ASP A 24 46.04 17.23 17.89
CA ASP A 24 45.15 18.15 17.21
C ASP A 24 44.12 17.31 16.43
N ALA A 25 43.15 16.78 17.15
CA ALA A 25 41.91 16.29 16.56
C ALA A 25 41.08 17.50 16.09
N ALA A 26 41.47 18.03 14.93
CA ALA A 26 40.58 18.91 14.20
C ALA A 26 39.26 18.16 13.96
N ALA A 27 38.21 18.57 14.66
CA ALA A 27 36.84 18.13 14.42
C ALA A 27 36.52 18.37 12.92
N GLN A 28 36.64 17.35 12.12
CA GLN A 28 36.09 17.35 10.76
C GLN A 28 34.58 17.58 10.91
N LYS A 29 34.16 18.83 10.71
CA LYS A 29 32.74 19.12 10.47
C LYS A 29 32.30 18.18 9.36
N ALA A 30 31.43 17.21 9.70
CA ALA A 30 30.77 16.39 8.72
C ALA A 30 30.12 17.33 7.73
N VAL A 31 30.66 17.39 6.51
CA VAL A 31 30.01 18.05 5.39
C VAL A 31 28.70 17.31 5.20
N ALA A 32 27.59 17.95 5.52
CA ALA A 32 26.27 17.41 5.23
C ALA A 32 26.26 17.06 3.74
N ALA A 33 26.01 15.79 3.43
CA ALA A 33 25.85 15.37 2.05
C ALA A 33 24.79 16.29 1.41
N PRO A 34 25.01 16.79 0.19
CA PRO A 34 24.04 17.66 -0.47
C PRO A 34 22.70 16.92 -0.48
N SER A 35 21.65 17.57 0.02
CA SER A 35 20.30 17.04 -0.07
C SER A 35 20.02 16.77 -1.54
N ALA A 36 19.60 15.55 -1.87
CA ALA A 36 19.21 15.24 -3.25
C ALA A 36 18.16 16.27 -3.73
N PRO A 37 18.26 16.74 -4.97
CA PRO A 37 17.29 17.70 -5.48
C PRO A 37 15.88 17.10 -5.41
N PRO A 38 14.86 17.89 -5.08
CA PRO A 38 13.50 17.40 -5.04
C PRO A 38 13.10 16.87 -6.43
N ILE A 39 12.41 15.74 -6.46
CA ILE A 39 11.83 15.20 -7.68
C ILE A 39 10.79 16.22 -8.18
N ARG A 40 10.82 16.53 -9.46
CA ARG A 40 9.84 17.42 -10.09
C ARG A 40 9.24 16.74 -11.31
N ILE A 41 7.93 16.61 -11.32
CA ILE A 41 7.16 16.23 -12.49
C ILE A 41 6.41 17.48 -12.90
N PRO A 42 6.70 18.07 -14.08
CA PRO A 42 5.91 19.17 -14.59
C PRO A 42 4.48 18.71 -14.85
N PHE A 43 3.50 19.49 -14.45
CA PHE A 43 2.10 19.20 -14.74
C PHE A 43 1.27 20.47 -14.87
N GLU A 44 0.15 20.36 -15.57
CA GLU A 44 -0.93 21.32 -15.56
C GLU A 44 -2.14 20.72 -14.85
N LYS A 45 -2.83 21.54 -14.03
CA LYS A 45 -4.05 21.13 -13.34
C LYS A 45 -5.18 22.12 -13.64
N TYR A 46 -6.36 21.60 -13.94
CA TYR A 46 -7.59 22.39 -14.06
C TYR A 46 -8.81 21.54 -13.70
N THR A 47 -9.97 22.19 -13.56
CA THR A 47 -11.23 21.49 -13.23
C THR A 47 -12.28 21.91 -14.26
N LEU A 48 -13.00 20.93 -14.80
CA LEU A 48 -14.14 21.16 -15.70
C LEU A 48 -15.35 21.71 -14.92
N PRO A 49 -16.31 22.36 -15.58
CA PRO A 49 -17.52 22.90 -14.93
C PRO A 49 -18.33 21.84 -14.16
N ASN A 50 -18.31 20.59 -14.61
CA ASN A 50 -18.97 19.48 -13.92
C ASN A 50 -18.20 18.94 -12.70
N GLY A 51 -17.01 19.48 -12.42
CA GLY A 51 -16.22 19.15 -11.25
C GLY A 51 -15.14 18.09 -11.47
N LEU A 52 -14.98 17.53 -12.67
CA LEU A 52 -13.88 16.63 -12.99
C LEU A 52 -12.55 17.38 -12.89
N THR A 53 -11.64 16.88 -12.05
CA THR A 53 -10.29 17.41 -11.97
C THR A 53 -9.39 16.71 -12.97
N VAL A 54 -8.62 17.48 -13.73
CA VAL A 54 -7.72 17.03 -14.78
C VAL A 54 -6.30 17.40 -14.42
N VAL A 55 -5.38 16.43 -14.56
CA VAL A 55 -3.94 16.62 -14.41
C VAL A 55 -3.26 16.13 -15.69
N LEU A 56 -2.50 16.98 -16.35
CA LEU A 56 -1.76 16.68 -17.57
C LEU A 56 -0.26 16.80 -17.29
N SER A 57 0.53 15.83 -17.74
CA SER A 57 1.98 15.86 -17.66
C SER A 57 2.60 15.39 -18.97
N GLU A 58 3.32 16.28 -19.65
CA GLU A 58 3.97 16.04 -20.93
C GLU A 58 5.30 15.30 -20.70
N ASP A 59 5.50 14.19 -21.43
CA ASP A 59 6.74 13.40 -21.41
C ASP A 59 6.93 12.72 -22.76
N HIS A 60 7.78 13.26 -23.60
CA HIS A 60 8.08 12.73 -24.92
C HIS A 60 9.22 11.69 -24.94
N SER A 61 9.59 11.13 -23.79
CA SER A 61 10.66 10.12 -23.72
C SER A 61 10.31 8.82 -24.43
N THR A 62 9.01 8.51 -24.51
CA THR A 62 8.46 7.35 -25.24
C THR A 62 7.17 7.74 -25.95
N PRO A 63 6.84 7.15 -27.13
CA PRO A 63 5.62 7.46 -27.89
C PRO A 63 4.38 6.78 -27.28
N THR A 64 4.22 6.85 -25.95
CA THR A 64 3.15 6.23 -25.20
C THR A 64 2.51 7.23 -24.23
N VAL A 65 1.23 7.00 -23.93
CA VAL A 65 0.47 7.77 -22.95
C VAL A 65 -0.15 6.83 -21.92
N ALA A 66 -0.11 7.23 -20.66
CA ALA A 66 -0.91 6.63 -19.61
C ALA A 66 -2.09 7.54 -19.28
N VAL A 67 -3.27 6.96 -19.20
CA VAL A 67 -4.50 7.59 -18.71
C VAL A 67 -4.91 6.89 -17.43
N GLN A 68 -5.17 7.63 -16.36
CA GLN A 68 -5.75 7.08 -15.14
C GLN A 68 -6.92 7.91 -14.68
N VAL A 69 -8.05 7.25 -14.46
CA VAL A 69 -9.22 7.83 -13.80
C VAL A 69 -9.33 7.22 -12.41
N LEU A 70 -9.25 8.08 -11.40
CA LEU A 70 -9.38 7.71 -9.99
C LEU A 70 -10.67 8.30 -9.43
N TYR A 71 -11.54 7.44 -8.91
CA TYR A 71 -12.71 7.83 -8.14
C TYR A 71 -12.40 7.73 -6.65
N HIS A 72 -12.70 8.79 -5.89
CA HIS A 72 -12.51 8.81 -4.44
C HIS A 72 -13.66 8.08 -3.75
N VAL A 73 -13.74 6.79 -4.01
CA VAL A 73 -14.70 5.83 -3.48
C VAL A 73 -14.07 4.45 -3.42
N GLY A 74 -14.22 3.76 -2.32
CA GLY A 74 -13.75 2.40 -2.11
C GLY A 74 -14.62 1.69 -1.09
N SER A 75 -14.18 0.55 -0.56
CA SER A 75 -14.99 -0.26 0.34
C SER A 75 -15.39 0.45 1.64
N LYS A 76 -14.67 1.48 2.09
CA LYS A 76 -15.09 2.29 3.25
C LYS A 76 -16.39 3.07 3.04
N ASN A 77 -16.81 3.26 1.79
CA ASN A 77 -18.04 3.96 1.44
C ASN A 77 -19.25 3.03 1.39
N GLU A 78 -19.04 1.75 1.57
CA GLU A 78 -20.07 0.71 1.67
C GLU A 78 -20.71 0.74 3.06
N ILE A 79 -21.82 0.01 3.20
CA ILE A 79 -22.49 -0.21 4.48
C ILE A 79 -22.50 -1.69 4.80
N ALA A 80 -22.53 -2.03 6.09
CA ALA A 80 -22.65 -3.41 6.54
C ALA A 80 -23.88 -4.08 5.91
N GLY A 81 -23.72 -5.29 5.38
CA GLY A 81 -24.76 -6.01 4.62
C GLY A 81 -24.74 -5.72 3.11
N HIS A 82 -23.87 -4.79 2.65
CA HIS A 82 -23.69 -4.44 1.25
C HIS A 82 -22.18 -4.23 0.94
N THR A 83 -21.35 -5.17 1.40
CA THR A 83 -19.90 -5.11 1.20
C THR A 83 -19.48 -5.71 -0.14
N GLY A 84 -18.37 -5.24 -0.73
CA GLY A 84 -17.85 -5.67 -2.01
C GLY A 84 -18.39 -4.89 -3.22
N PHE A 85 -19.20 -3.85 -3.01
CA PHE A 85 -19.81 -3.09 -4.10
C PHE A 85 -18.79 -2.24 -4.86
N ALA A 86 -17.85 -1.63 -4.19
CA ALA A 86 -16.80 -0.86 -4.85
C ALA A 86 -15.96 -1.75 -5.79
N HIS A 87 -15.61 -2.94 -5.35
CA HIS A 87 -14.89 -3.93 -6.17
C HIS A 87 -15.79 -4.50 -7.29
N MET A 88 -17.07 -4.74 -7.00
CA MET A 88 -18.04 -5.13 -8.04
C MET A 88 -18.09 -4.07 -9.16
N PHE A 89 -18.01 -2.77 -8.82
CA PHE A 89 -17.95 -1.71 -9.82
C PHE A 89 -16.67 -1.72 -10.63
N GLU A 90 -15.54 -2.07 -10.04
CA GLU A 90 -14.32 -2.27 -10.82
C GLU A 90 -14.61 -3.22 -12.00
N HIS A 91 -15.25 -4.36 -11.74
CA HIS A 91 -15.60 -5.33 -12.80
C HIS A 91 -16.67 -4.84 -13.75
N VAL A 92 -17.75 -4.26 -13.23
CA VAL A 92 -18.88 -3.81 -14.04
C VAL A 92 -18.47 -2.74 -15.05
N MET A 93 -17.49 -1.90 -14.75
CA MET A 93 -16.97 -0.87 -15.64
C MET A 93 -16.31 -1.41 -16.93
N PHE A 94 -16.02 -2.70 -16.99
CA PHE A 94 -15.52 -3.38 -18.21
C PHE A 94 -16.61 -4.08 -19.03
N THR A 95 -17.88 -4.00 -18.62
CA THR A 95 -18.99 -4.70 -19.31
C THR A 95 -19.58 -3.93 -20.47
N GLY A 96 -18.94 -2.85 -20.92
CA GLY A 96 -19.45 -1.93 -21.92
C GLY A 96 -20.32 -0.83 -21.31
N SER A 97 -20.72 0.13 -22.13
CA SER A 97 -21.47 1.32 -21.75
C SER A 97 -22.46 1.69 -22.87
N GLY A 98 -23.08 2.86 -22.81
CA GLY A 98 -24.14 3.25 -23.75
C GLY A 98 -23.76 3.14 -25.22
N HIS A 99 -22.50 3.50 -25.55
CA HIS A 99 -22.01 3.52 -26.93
C HIS A 99 -20.87 2.51 -27.18
N VAL A 100 -20.40 1.82 -26.13
CA VAL A 100 -19.29 0.86 -26.20
C VAL A 100 -19.81 -0.54 -25.86
N ALA A 101 -19.77 -1.44 -26.83
CA ALA A 101 -20.19 -2.82 -26.64
C ALA A 101 -19.28 -3.56 -25.66
N TYR A 102 -19.82 -4.60 -24.99
CA TYR A 102 -19.04 -5.45 -24.10
C TYR A 102 -17.79 -6.01 -24.78
N GLY A 103 -16.65 -5.91 -24.09
CA GLY A 103 -15.35 -6.36 -24.58
C GLY A 103 -14.71 -5.48 -25.66
N LEU A 104 -15.38 -4.40 -26.12
CA LEU A 104 -14.79 -3.51 -27.13
C LEU A 104 -13.65 -2.66 -26.55
N HIS A 105 -13.76 -2.26 -25.30
CA HIS A 105 -12.70 -1.49 -24.62
C HIS A 105 -11.39 -2.30 -24.59
N ASP A 106 -11.43 -3.53 -24.09
CA ASP A 106 -10.26 -4.41 -24.02
C ASP A 106 -9.71 -4.73 -25.41
N LYS A 107 -10.63 -5.11 -26.33
CA LYS A 107 -10.25 -5.41 -27.72
C LYS A 107 -9.57 -4.24 -28.41
N PHE A 108 -10.01 -3.01 -28.16
CA PHE A 108 -9.38 -1.82 -28.71
C PHE A 108 -8.00 -1.63 -28.08
N THR A 109 -7.91 -1.61 -26.74
CA THR A 109 -6.66 -1.34 -26.01
C THR A 109 -5.59 -2.37 -26.34
N GLU A 110 -5.91 -3.66 -26.30
CA GLU A 110 -5.00 -4.74 -26.67
C GLU A 110 -4.65 -4.72 -28.15
N GLY A 111 -5.65 -4.44 -29.01
CA GLY A 111 -5.48 -4.39 -30.46
C GLY A 111 -4.49 -3.33 -30.95
N VAL A 112 -4.30 -2.26 -30.19
CA VAL A 112 -3.30 -1.21 -30.47
C VAL A 112 -1.96 -1.44 -29.74
N GLY A 113 -1.81 -2.57 -29.05
CA GLY A 113 -0.60 -2.90 -28.28
C GLY A 113 -0.51 -2.21 -26.92
N GLY A 114 -1.63 -1.72 -26.41
CA GLY A 114 -1.74 -1.18 -25.07
C GLY A 114 -2.19 -2.22 -24.04
N GLY A 115 -2.48 -1.76 -22.85
CA GLY A 115 -3.05 -2.54 -21.75
C GLY A 115 -3.91 -1.67 -20.85
N ASN A 116 -4.95 -2.25 -20.29
CA ASN A 116 -5.83 -1.60 -19.33
C ASN A 116 -6.03 -2.47 -18.09
N ASN A 117 -6.44 -1.86 -16.99
CA ASN A 117 -6.85 -2.59 -15.79
C ASN A 117 -7.67 -1.67 -14.86
N GLY A 118 -8.26 -2.28 -13.82
CA GLY A 118 -8.85 -1.60 -12.66
C GLY A 118 -8.19 -2.04 -11.36
N SER A 119 -8.50 -1.34 -10.29
CA SER A 119 -8.11 -1.74 -8.94
C SER A 119 -8.96 -1.01 -7.91
N THR A 120 -9.34 -1.71 -6.83
CA THR A 120 -10.13 -1.17 -5.72
C THR A 120 -9.38 -1.31 -4.40
N SER A 121 -9.51 -0.30 -3.57
CA SER A 121 -8.96 -0.26 -2.21
C SER A 121 -10.09 0.15 -1.23
N PHE A 122 -9.73 0.38 0.02
CA PHE A 122 -10.66 0.97 0.98
C PHE A 122 -11.12 2.37 0.57
N ASP A 123 -10.24 3.15 -0.04
CA ASP A 123 -10.40 4.60 -0.18
C ASP A 123 -10.65 5.05 -1.61
N TRP A 124 -10.33 4.23 -2.59
CA TRP A 124 -10.40 4.57 -4.01
C TRP A 124 -10.71 3.37 -4.89
N THR A 125 -11.28 3.67 -6.07
CA THR A 125 -11.37 2.77 -7.22
C THR A 125 -10.75 3.51 -8.41
N LYS A 126 -9.87 2.87 -9.16
CA LYS A 126 -9.17 3.46 -10.28
C LYS A 126 -9.19 2.56 -11.51
N TYR A 127 -9.17 3.20 -12.66
CA TYR A 127 -9.04 2.58 -13.97
C TYR A 127 -7.87 3.22 -14.68
N TYR A 128 -7.09 2.44 -15.40
CA TYR A 128 -5.89 2.95 -16.03
C TYR A 128 -5.54 2.18 -17.30
N GLU A 129 -4.98 2.93 -18.25
CA GLU A 129 -4.52 2.39 -19.52
C GLU A 129 -3.14 2.94 -19.86
N THR A 130 -2.38 2.13 -20.62
CA THR A 130 -1.17 2.57 -21.30
C THR A 130 -1.31 2.21 -22.76
N ILE A 131 -1.23 3.22 -23.64
CA ILE A 131 -1.48 3.08 -25.07
C ILE A 131 -0.45 3.87 -25.88
N PRO A 132 -0.24 3.56 -27.17
CA PRO A 132 0.50 4.46 -28.08
C PRO A 132 -0.20 5.82 -28.17
N SER A 133 0.58 6.92 -28.20
CA SER A 133 0.07 8.30 -28.07
C SER A 133 -0.95 8.71 -29.13
N ASN A 134 -0.86 8.16 -30.35
CA ASN A 134 -1.80 8.41 -31.44
C ASN A 134 -3.22 7.88 -31.22
N TYR A 135 -3.46 7.08 -30.16
CA TYR A 135 -4.77 6.54 -29.80
C TYR A 135 -5.41 7.21 -28.58
N LEU A 136 -4.77 8.29 -28.06
CA LEU A 136 -5.24 8.98 -26.87
C LEU A 136 -6.69 9.49 -27.01
N GLU A 137 -7.09 10.05 -28.16
CA GLU A 137 -8.47 10.56 -28.34
C GLU A 137 -9.51 9.44 -28.15
N THR A 138 -9.26 8.26 -28.73
CA THR A 138 -10.18 7.11 -28.60
C THR A 138 -10.23 6.62 -27.15
N THR A 139 -9.10 6.58 -26.46
CA THR A 139 -9.04 6.18 -25.04
C THR A 139 -9.82 7.15 -24.15
N LEU A 140 -9.67 8.44 -24.37
CA LEU A 140 -10.45 9.45 -23.64
C LEU A 140 -11.96 9.34 -23.91
N TRP A 141 -12.35 8.98 -25.12
CA TRP A 141 -13.74 8.70 -25.44
C TRP A 141 -14.25 7.45 -24.70
N LEU A 142 -13.51 6.35 -24.68
CA LEU A 142 -13.87 5.13 -23.95
C LEU A 142 -14.05 5.40 -22.45
N GLU A 143 -13.11 6.14 -21.84
CA GLU A 143 -13.20 6.54 -20.44
C GLU A 143 -14.40 7.43 -20.13
N SER A 144 -14.70 8.38 -21.01
CA SER A 144 -15.86 9.25 -20.85
C SER A 144 -17.18 8.50 -21.01
N ASP A 145 -17.23 7.52 -21.92
CA ASP A 145 -18.43 6.73 -22.16
C ASP A 145 -18.77 5.84 -20.95
N ARG A 146 -17.78 5.16 -20.37
CA ARG A 146 -18.03 4.38 -19.15
C ARG A 146 -18.33 5.25 -17.92
N MET A 147 -17.77 6.47 -17.83
CA MET A 147 -18.10 7.42 -16.75
C MET A 147 -19.54 7.94 -16.85
N GLY A 148 -20.00 8.26 -18.06
CA GLY A 148 -21.28 8.90 -18.28
C GLY A 148 -22.45 7.95 -18.56
N PHE A 149 -22.19 6.84 -19.24
CA PHE A 149 -23.23 6.01 -19.87
C PHE A 149 -23.16 4.51 -19.48
N LEU A 150 -22.44 4.14 -18.44
CA LEU A 150 -22.36 2.75 -17.96
C LEU A 150 -23.75 2.16 -17.68
N LEU A 151 -24.59 2.91 -16.98
CA LEU A 151 -25.90 2.44 -16.53
C LEU A 151 -26.90 2.22 -17.67
N ASP A 152 -26.68 2.82 -18.84
CA ASP A 152 -27.54 2.64 -20.02
C ASP A 152 -27.42 1.24 -20.61
N SER A 153 -26.27 0.59 -20.37
CA SER A 153 -26.00 -0.77 -20.84
C SER A 153 -26.03 -1.84 -19.73
N LEU A 154 -26.09 -1.44 -18.47
CA LEU A 154 -26.04 -2.37 -17.33
C LEU A 154 -27.42 -3.00 -17.08
N ASP A 155 -27.53 -4.26 -17.39
CA ASP A 155 -28.70 -5.09 -17.12
C ASP A 155 -28.40 -6.17 -16.05
N ASP A 156 -29.45 -6.92 -15.67
CA ASP A 156 -29.35 -7.98 -14.66
C ASP A 156 -28.44 -9.15 -15.13
N THR A 157 -28.36 -9.42 -16.42
CA THR A 157 -27.51 -10.48 -16.97
C THR A 157 -26.03 -10.16 -16.84
N LYS A 158 -25.62 -8.95 -17.23
CA LYS A 158 -24.26 -8.46 -17.09
C LYS A 158 -23.85 -8.38 -15.62
N PHE A 159 -24.74 -7.83 -14.78
CA PHE A 159 -24.52 -7.75 -13.35
C PHE A 159 -24.26 -9.13 -12.72
N ARG A 160 -25.13 -10.11 -12.97
CA ARG A 160 -24.97 -11.46 -12.42
C ARG A 160 -23.69 -12.12 -12.88
N ALA A 161 -23.31 -11.96 -14.15
CA ALA A 161 -22.07 -12.50 -14.67
C ALA A 161 -20.85 -11.93 -13.91
N GLN A 162 -20.79 -10.62 -13.70
CA GLN A 162 -19.69 -10.00 -12.94
C GLN A 162 -19.71 -10.37 -11.46
N ARG A 163 -20.89 -10.43 -10.85
CA ARG A 163 -21.04 -10.90 -9.47
C ARG A 163 -20.47 -12.31 -9.29
N ASP A 164 -20.74 -13.22 -10.23
CA ASP A 164 -20.24 -14.59 -10.15
C ASP A 164 -18.72 -14.64 -10.36
N ILE A 165 -18.14 -13.74 -11.18
CA ILE A 165 -16.69 -13.57 -11.32
C ILE A 165 -16.09 -13.12 -9.99
N VAL A 166 -16.60 -12.05 -9.37
CA VAL A 166 -16.11 -11.54 -8.07
C VAL A 166 -16.22 -12.60 -6.98
N LYS A 167 -17.34 -13.37 -6.96
CA LYS A 167 -17.47 -14.51 -6.02
C LYS A 167 -16.44 -15.60 -6.26
N ASN A 168 -16.07 -15.87 -7.51
CA ASN A 168 -15.02 -16.83 -7.84
C ASN A 168 -13.64 -16.31 -7.45
N GLU A 169 -13.36 -15.03 -7.66
CA GLU A 169 -12.14 -14.39 -7.20
C GLU A 169 -12.01 -14.44 -5.68
N ARG A 170 -13.09 -14.13 -4.95
CA ARG A 170 -13.10 -14.28 -3.49
C ARG A 170 -12.75 -15.71 -3.08
N ARG A 171 -13.36 -16.73 -3.71
CA ARG A 171 -13.01 -18.12 -3.44
C ARG A 171 -11.54 -18.41 -3.73
N GLN A 172 -11.02 -17.90 -4.84
CA GLN A 172 -9.66 -18.18 -5.29
C GLN A 172 -8.60 -17.49 -4.42
N TYR A 173 -8.78 -16.21 -4.15
CA TYR A 173 -7.73 -15.36 -3.54
C TYR A 173 -7.94 -15.09 -2.04
N THR A 174 -9.15 -15.37 -1.52
CA THR A 174 -9.47 -15.16 -0.11
C THR A 174 -9.79 -16.49 0.59
N ASP A 175 -10.87 -17.18 0.17
CA ASP A 175 -11.38 -18.30 0.93
C ASP A 175 -10.52 -19.57 0.81
N ASN A 176 -9.85 -19.80 -0.35
CA ASN A 176 -9.03 -20.97 -0.62
C ASN A 176 -7.52 -20.69 -0.65
N ALA A 177 -7.11 -19.43 -0.60
CA ALA A 177 -5.70 -19.07 -0.57
C ALA A 177 -5.14 -19.22 0.85
N PRO A 178 -3.94 -19.78 1.04
CA PRO A 178 -3.27 -19.79 2.33
C PRO A 178 -3.17 -18.37 2.89
N ASN A 179 -3.58 -18.17 4.15
CA ASN A 179 -3.62 -16.86 4.82
C ASN A 179 -4.54 -15.81 4.14
N GLY A 180 -5.35 -16.21 3.16
CA GLY A 180 -6.17 -15.27 2.38
C GLY A 180 -7.24 -14.57 3.21
N ARG A 181 -7.67 -15.15 4.32
CA ARG A 181 -8.68 -14.59 5.23
C ARG A 181 -8.09 -13.79 6.39
N ASP A 182 -6.77 -13.72 6.54
CA ASP A 182 -6.12 -12.98 7.63
C ASP A 182 -6.60 -11.54 7.72
N PHE A 183 -6.81 -10.92 6.57
CA PHE A 183 -7.29 -9.56 6.49
C PHE A 183 -8.70 -9.37 7.10
N GLU A 184 -9.59 -10.34 6.90
CA GLU A 184 -10.93 -10.35 7.53
C GLU A 184 -10.82 -10.55 9.04
N VAL A 185 -10.00 -11.52 9.47
CA VAL A 185 -9.75 -11.78 10.90
C VAL A 185 -9.21 -10.52 11.57
N ILE A 186 -8.23 -9.85 10.96
CA ILE A 186 -7.64 -8.62 11.49
C ILE A 186 -8.70 -7.51 11.54
N GLY A 187 -9.42 -7.25 10.47
CA GLY A 187 -10.42 -6.19 10.38
C GLY A 187 -11.52 -6.35 11.44
N LEU A 188 -12.09 -7.54 11.55
CA LEU A 188 -13.16 -7.86 12.50
C LEU A 188 -12.70 -7.81 13.98
N ASN A 189 -11.41 -7.96 14.24
CA ASN A 189 -10.85 -7.97 15.59
C ASN A 189 -10.14 -6.68 16.02
N MET A 190 -9.87 -5.78 15.08
CA MET A 190 -9.30 -4.45 15.38
C MET A 190 -10.34 -3.34 15.45
N TYR A 191 -11.44 -3.48 14.72
CA TYR A 191 -12.45 -2.44 14.59
C TYR A 191 -13.79 -2.88 15.18
N PRO A 192 -14.64 -1.95 15.65
CA PRO A 192 -15.98 -2.28 16.09
C PRO A 192 -16.84 -2.75 14.93
N SER A 193 -17.92 -3.48 15.24
CA SER A 193 -18.89 -3.93 14.24
C SER A 193 -19.44 -2.73 13.43
N GLY A 194 -19.50 -2.88 12.12
CA GLY A 194 -19.95 -1.84 11.20
C GLY A 194 -18.93 -0.72 10.92
N HIS A 195 -17.71 -0.84 11.43
CA HIS A 195 -16.65 0.13 11.10
C HIS A 195 -16.22 -0.01 9.64
N PRO A 196 -16.09 1.08 8.85
CA PRO A 196 -15.85 1.02 7.41
C PRO A 196 -14.56 0.30 6.97
N TYR A 197 -13.58 0.16 7.85
CA TYR A 197 -12.34 -0.59 7.59
C TYR A 197 -12.33 -1.99 8.22
N SER A 198 -13.48 -2.51 8.68
CA SER A 198 -13.58 -3.85 9.27
C SER A 198 -13.81 -4.96 8.24
N TRP A 199 -14.21 -4.64 7.01
CA TRP A 199 -14.39 -5.60 5.92
C TRP A 199 -13.41 -5.34 4.77
N PRO A 200 -12.96 -6.40 4.05
CA PRO A 200 -12.07 -6.25 2.91
C PRO A 200 -12.81 -5.70 1.68
N PRO A 201 -12.09 -5.07 0.72
CA PRO A 201 -12.69 -4.60 -0.54
C PRO A 201 -13.43 -5.65 -1.35
N ILE A 202 -13.02 -6.91 -1.26
CA ILE A 202 -13.70 -8.03 -1.96
C ILE A 202 -15.14 -8.28 -1.45
N GLY A 203 -15.47 -7.82 -0.25
CA GLY A 203 -16.75 -8.02 0.38
C GLY A 203 -17.00 -9.44 0.91
N SER A 204 -18.15 -9.66 1.55
CA SER A 204 -18.57 -10.99 2.00
C SER A 204 -19.29 -11.78 0.92
N MET A 205 -19.24 -13.11 1.00
CA MET A 205 -19.95 -13.99 0.06
C MET A 205 -21.47 -13.78 0.14
N ASP A 206 -21.99 -13.55 1.35
CA ASP A 206 -23.42 -13.35 1.59
C ASP A 206 -23.91 -12.01 1.02
N ASP A 207 -23.17 -10.93 1.26
CA ASP A 207 -23.49 -9.61 0.72
C ASP A 207 -23.47 -9.61 -0.81
N LEU A 208 -22.43 -10.20 -1.40
CA LEU A 208 -22.33 -10.36 -2.85
C LEU A 208 -23.50 -11.19 -3.41
N SER A 209 -23.94 -12.25 -2.70
CA SER A 209 -25.05 -13.09 -3.15
C SER A 209 -26.41 -12.40 -3.04
N GLY A 210 -26.57 -11.54 -2.04
CA GLY A 210 -27.78 -10.74 -1.81
C GLY A 210 -27.88 -9.49 -2.68
N ALA A 211 -26.77 -9.04 -3.29
CA ALA A 211 -26.73 -7.81 -4.08
C ALA A 211 -27.65 -7.87 -5.31
N THR A 212 -28.33 -6.75 -5.57
CA THR A 212 -29.20 -6.56 -6.74
C THR A 212 -28.60 -5.55 -7.71
N VAL A 213 -29.04 -5.57 -8.97
CA VAL A 213 -28.61 -4.59 -9.97
C VAL A 213 -28.98 -3.15 -9.58
N GLU A 214 -30.09 -2.96 -8.86
CA GLU A 214 -30.54 -1.63 -8.44
C GLU A 214 -29.69 -1.08 -7.29
N ASP A 215 -29.23 -1.93 -6.35
CA ASP A 215 -28.29 -1.52 -5.30
C ASP A 215 -27.00 -1.01 -5.93
N VAL A 216 -26.50 -1.74 -6.93
CA VAL A 216 -25.30 -1.39 -7.69
C VAL A 216 -25.52 -0.08 -8.45
N LYS A 217 -26.64 0.09 -9.18
CA LYS A 217 -26.96 1.35 -9.86
C LYS A 217 -27.08 2.54 -8.88
N HIS A 218 -27.60 2.30 -7.67
CA HIS A 218 -27.69 3.33 -6.64
C HIS A 218 -26.28 3.79 -6.20
N PHE A 219 -25.38 2.85 -5.91
CA PHE A 219 -24.00 3.12 -5.52
C PHE A 219 -23.25 3.88 -6.61
N PHE A 220 -23.41 3.52 -7.90
CA PHE A 220 -22.83 4.25 -9.02
C PHE A 220 -23.27 5.71 -9.05
N ARG A 221 -24.59 5.96 -9.04
CA ARG A 221 -25.14 7.33 -9.12
C ARG A 221 -24.65 8.21 -7.95
N GLN A 222 -24.30 7.59 -6.83
CA GLN A 222 -23.81 8.31 -5.65
C GLN A 222 -22.33 8.65 -5.77
N TYR A 223 -21.49 7.78 -6.28
CA TYR A 223 -20.05 7.88 -6.15
C TYR A 223 -19.28 8.03 -7.45
N TYR A 224 -19.79 7.48 -8.57
CA TYR A 224 -19.08 7.45 -9.86
C TYR A 224 -19.51 8.62 -10.74
N ALA A 225 -19.13 9.82 -10.35
CA ALA A 225 -19.47 11.02 -11.08
C ALA A 225 -18.24 11.91 -11.28
N PRO A 226 -18.23 12.81 -12.28
CA PRO A 226 -17.09 13.67 -12.58
C PRO A 226 -16.52 14.42 -11.37
N ASN A 227 -17.37 14.99 -10.52
CA ASN A 227 -16.96 15.74 -9.34
C ASN A 227 -16.40 14.89 -8.19
N ASN A 228 -16.35 13.57 -8.33
CA ASN A 228 -15.68 12.63 -7.43
C ASN A 228 -14.49 11.94 -8.10
N ALA A 229 -14.10 12.40 -9.28
CA ALA A 229 -13.06 11.80 -10.10
C ALA A 229 -11.89 12.74 -10.36
N THR A 230 -10.71 12.17 -10.49
CA THR A 230 -9.51 12.80 -11.02
C THR A 230 -9.03 12.00 -12.22
N ILE A 231 -8.84 12.67 -13.36
CA ILE A 231 -8.19 12.08 -14.53
C ILE A 231 -6.77 12.63 -14.65
N ALA A 232 -5.78 11.74 -14.74
CA ALA A 232 -4.40 12.08 -15.04
C ALA A 232 -4.01 11.51 -16.39
N VAL A 233 -3.45 12.33 -17.27
CA VAL A 233 -2.96 11.96 -18.60
C VAL A 233 -1.47 12.31 -18.66
N VAL A 234 -0.63 11.32 -18.81
CA VAL A 234 0.84 11.47 -18.74
C VAL A 234 1.51 10.77 -19.90
N GLY A 235 2.39 11.46 -20.58
CA GLY A 235 3.19 10.90 -21.67
C GLY A 235 3.35 11.80 -22.87
N ASP A 236 3.48 11.20 -24.04
CA ASP A 236 3.66 11.90 -25.32
C ASP A 236 2.34 12.54 -25.78
N ILE A 237 2.08 13.72 -25.24
CA ILE A 237 0.84 14.49 -25.46
C ILE A 237 1.14 15.92 -25.93
N ASP A 238 0.22 16.50 -26.72
CA ASP A 238 0.04 17.95 -26.86
C ASP A 238 -1.02 18.38 -25.82
N PRO A 239 -0.65 19.13 -24.78
CA PRO A 239 -1.61 19.55 -23.76
C PRO A 239 -2.79 20.36 -24.30
N ALA A 240 -2.59 21.20 -25.33
CA ALA A 240 -3.66 21.99 -25.90
C ALA A 240 -4.68 21.12 -26.66
N GLN A 241 -4.21 20.13 -27.40
CA GLN A 241 -5.08 19.17 -28.08
C GLN A 241 -5.76 18.23 -27.08
N THR A 242 -5.05 17.75 -26.09
CA THR A 242 -5.59 16.88 -25.03
C THR A 242 -6.72 17.58 -24.26
N LYS A 243 -6.56 18.88 -23.93
CA LYS A 243 -7.63 19.69 -23.31
C LYS A 243 -8.88 19.79 -24.20
N ARG A 244 -8.72 19.94 -25.51
CA ARG A 244 -9.87 19.96 -26.45
C ARG A 244 -10.60 18.63 -26.45
N TRP A 245 -9.90 17.50 -26.47
CA TRP A 245 -10.51 16.16 -26.40
C TRP A 245 -11.21 15.93 -25.06
N ILE A 246 -10.56 16.28 -23.95
CA ILE A 246 -11.17 16.17 -22.63
C ILE A 246 -12.43 17.05 -22.53
N ALA A 247 -12.40 18.27 -23.01
CA ALA A 247 -13.58 19.14 -23.04
C ALA A 247 -14.69 18.53 -23.92
N LYS A 248 -14.35 18.00 -25.10
CA LYS A 248 -15.29 17.37 -26.02
C LYS A 248 -16.04 16.19 -25.42
N TYR A 249 -15.34 15.34 -24.66
CA TYR A 249 -15.92 14.07 -24.19
C TYR A 249 -16.44 14.11 -22.76
N PHE A 250 -15.86 14.94 -21.90
CA PHE A 250 -16.18 14.94 -20.47
C PHE A 250 -16.97 16.15 -20.00
N ALA A 251 -17.00 17.28 -20.72
CA ALA A 251 -17.56 18.52 -20.18
C ALA A 251 -19.08 18.45 -19.94
N ASP A 252 -19.81 17.73 -20.81
CA ASP A 252 -21.25 17.58 -20.74
C ASP A 252 -21.72 16.43 -19.85
N LEU A 253 -20.80 15.66 -19.27
CA LEU A 253 -21.15 14.61 -18.31
C LEU A 253 -21.76 15.23 -17.06
N GLN A 254 -22.82 14.60 -16.56
CA GLN A 254 -23.61 15.12 -15.46
C GLN A 254 -22.79 15.15 -14.16
N ARG A 255 -22.77 16.32 -13.51
CA ARG A 255 -22.22 16.46 -12.18
C ARG A 255 -23.04 15.65 -11.17
N GLY A 256 -22.36 14.85 -10.32
CA GLY A 256 -22.98 14.12 -9.22
C GLY A 256 -23.39 15.02 -8.05
N LYS A 257 -24.20 14.44 -7.15
CA LYS A 257 -24.55 15.09 -5.87
C LYS A 257 -23.30 15.25 -4.99
N PRO A 258 -23.28 16.23 -4.07
CA PRO A 258 -22.24 16.31 -3.06
C PRO A 258 -22.17 15.02 -2.22
N ILE A 259 -20.96 14.51 -2.00
CA ILE A 259 -20.72 13.29 -1.23
C ILE A 259 -20.37 13.70 0.21
N ALA A 260 -21.17 13.23 1.17
CA ALA A 260 -20.82 13.35 2.58
C ALA A 260 -19.66 12.39 2.89
N ARG A 261 -18.57 12.91 3.45
CA ARG A 261 -17.44 12.13 3.92
C ARG A 261 -17.64 11.84 5.40
N PRO A 262 -17.89 10.58 5.80
CA PRO A 262 -18.08 10.26 7.22
C PRO A 262 -16.78 10.48 7.98
N VAL A 263 -16.91 10.95 9.23
CA VAL A 263 -15.78 10.95 10.18
C VAL A 263 -15.61 9.53 10.67
N ILE A 264 -14.49 8.92 10.35
CA ILE A 264 -14.18 7.54 10.73
C ILE A 264 -13.24 7.58 11.93
N GLY A 265 -13.67 6.94 13.03
CA GLY A 265 -12.87 6.84 14.25
C GLY A 265 -11.69 5.89 14.14
N PRO A 266 -10.78 5.91 15.12
CA PRO A 266 -9.67 4.97 15.18
C PRO A 266 -10.14 3.56 15.54
N SER A 267 -9.21 2.60 15.54
CA SER A 267 -9.40 1.26 16.10
C SER A 267 -9.93 1.33 17.54
N ALA A 268 -10.85 0.44 17.88
CA ALA A 268 -11.40 0.32 19.25
C ALA A 268 -10.57 -0.60 20.17
N LEU A 269 -9.47 -1.17 19.66
CA LEU A 269 -8.60 -2.05 20.44
C LEU A 269 -8.03 -1.31 21.66
N ARG A 270 -8.17 -1.92 22.87
CA ARG A 270 -7.77 -1.30 24.14
C ARG A 270 -6.64 -2.04 24.87
N GLY A 271 -6.12 -3.10 24.30
CA GLY A 271 -5.07 -3.93 24.87
C GLY A 271 -4.65 -4.99 23.89
N GLU A 272 -3.91 -6.01 24.34
CA GLU A 272 -3.54 -7.12 23.51
C GLU A 272 -4.74 -8.04 23.28
N ARG A 273 -4.99 -8.38 22.03
CA ARG A 273 -5.95 -9.38 21.58
C ARG A 273 -5.22 -10.47 20.83
N ARG A 274 -5.47 -11.74 21.20
CA ARG A 274 -4.83 -12.91 20.56
C ARG A 274 -5.88 -13.76 19.89
N ILE A 275 -5.66 -14.07 18.63
CA ILE A 275 -6.52 -14.90 17.80
C ILE A 275 -5.70 -16.05 17.24
N THR A 276 -6.20 -17.27 17.40
CA THR A 276 -5.74 -18.44 16.66
C THR A 276 -6.73 -18.75 15.57
N PHE A 277 -6.33 -18.60 14.33
CA PHE A 277 -7.16 -18.89 13.17
C PHE A 277 -6.71 -20.23 12.56
N GLU A 278 -7.61 -21.22 12.59
CA GLU A 278 -7.38 -22.48 11.93
C GLU A 278 -7.71 -22.38 10.45
N ASP A 279 -6.71 -22.56 9.60
CA ASP A 279 -6.83 -22.40 8.15
C ASP A 279 -6.20 -23.59 7.40
N ARG A 280 -6.47 -23.69 6.10
CA ARG A 280 -5.92 -24.71 5.20
C ARG A 280 -4.47 -24.41 4.81
N VAL A 281 -3.65 -24.09 5.77
CA VAL A 281 -2.22 -23.83 5.61
C VAL A 281 -1.41 -25.07 6.02
N GLN A 282 -0.20 -25.19 5.48
CA GLN A 282 0.74 -26.27 5.87
C GLN A 282 1.77 -25.79 6.91
N VAL A 283 2.04 -24.49 6.93
CA VAL A 283 3.01 -23.85 7.81
C VAL A 283 2.32 -22.74 8.56
N PRO A 284 2.47 -22.66 9.89
CA PRO A 284 1.85 -21.58 10.65
C PRO A 284 2.49 -20.25 10.33
N GLN A 285 1.72 -19.15 10.50
CA GLN A 285 2.20 -17.78 10.32
C GLN A 285 1.80 -16.92 11.49
N LEU A 286 2.69 -16.06 11.92
CA LEU A 286 2.45 -15.02 12.92
C LEU A 286 2.23 -13.68 12.25
N THR A 287 1.14 -13.01 12.57
CA THR A 287 0.88 -11.62 12.19
C THR A 287 0.62 -10.78 13.44
N ILE A 288 1.46 -9.78 13.69
CA ILE A 288 1.27 -8.83 14.77
C ILE A 288 0.87 -7.49 14.16
N THR A 289 -0.28 -6.96 14.58
CA THR A 289 -0.83 -5.72 14.03
C THR A 289 -1.11 -4.72 15.14
N TRP A 290 -0.56 -3.51 15.01
CA TRP A 290 -0.84 -2.38 15.90
C TRP A 290 -1.72 -1.36 15.17
N PRO A 291 -2.73 -0.77 15.87
CA PRO A 291 -3.41 0.40 15.35
C PRO A 291 -2.41 1.54 15.09
N SER A 292 -2.50 2.14 13.93
CA SER A 292 -1.63 3.26 13.57
C SER A 292 -2.44 4.39 12.90
N VAL A 293 -1.82 5.23 12.10
CA VAL A 293 -2.40 6.47 11.58
C VAL A 293 -2.71 6.38 10.09
N GLY A 294 -3.68 7.16 9.65
CA GLY A 294 -3.92 7.40 8.24
C GLY A 294 -2.86 8.30 7.61
N PHE A 295 -2.83 8.35 6.28
CA PHE A 295 -1.75 9.00 5.52
C PHE A 295 -1.73 10.53 5.59
N HIS A 296 -2.74 11.17 6.19
CA HIS A 296 -2.69 12.63 6.49
C HIS A 296 -1.89 12.97 7.77
N SER A 297 -1.54 11.97 8.58
CA SER A 297 -0.86 12.17 9.86
C SER A 297 0.59 12.62 9.70
N ALA A 298 1.04 13.47 10.61
CA ALA A 298 2.46 13.82 10.72
C ALA A 298 3.34 12.65 11.19
N ASP A 299 2.75 11.62 11.80
CA ASP A 299 3.46 10.43 12.26
C ASP A 299 3.62 9.37 11.15
N GLN A 300 2.97 9.56 9.98
CA GLN A 300 3.07 8.63 8.85
C GLN A 300 4.53 8.46 8.33
N PRO A 301 5.28 9.51 7.97
CA PRO A 301 6.65 9.34 7.49
C PRO A 301 7.61 8.68 8.49
N PRO A 302 7.61 9.03 9.81
CA PRO A 302 8.42 8.27 10.78
C PRO A 302 8.02 6.80 10.92
N LEU A 303 6.73 6.44 10.77
CA LEU A 303 6.28 5.05 10.80
C LEU A 303 6.73 4.28 9.57
N ASP A 304 6.73 4.88 8.38
CA ASP A 304 7.27 4.28 7.16
C ASP A 304 8.78 4.00 7.32
N VAL A 305 9.53 4.97 7.85
CA VAL A 305 10.95 4.80 8.13
C VAL A 305 11.18 3.69 9.16
N LEU A 306 10.36 3.62 10.22
CA LEU A 306 10.43 2.57 11.23
C LEU A 306 10.19 1.18 10.64
N SER A 307 9.18 1.02 9.78
CA SER A 307 8.85 -0.26 9.16
C SER A 307 10.00 -0.76 8.26
N ASP A 308 10.63 0.12 7.51
CA ASP A 308 11.76 -0.22 6.64
C ASP A 308 13.03 -0.61 7.44
N ILE A 309 13.24 0.03 8.60
CA ILE A 309 14.32 -0.34 9.52
C ILE A 309 14.09 -1.73 10.10
N LEU A 310 12.83 -2.11 10.34
CA LEU A 310 12.47 -3.38 10.96
C LEU A 310 12.43 -4.55 9.96
N GLY A 311 11.83 -4.40 8.76
CA GLY A 311 11.48 -5.55 7.95
C GLY A 311 11.69 -5.50 6.44
N LEU A 312 12.05 -4.37 5.83
CA LEU A 312 12.03 -4.24 4.36
C LEU A 312 13.20 -4.98 3.65
N THR A 313 14.38 -5.02 4.23
CA THR A 313 15.60 -5.51 3.57
C THR A 313 16.30 -6.58 4.38
N ARG A 314 17.26 -7.29 3.74
CA ARG A 314 18.10 -8.31 4.42
C ARG A 314 18.84 -7.79 5.66
N VAL A 315 19.12 -6.50 5.72
CA VAL A 315 19.82 -5.86 6.84
C VAL A 315 18.88 -5.14 7.80
N ALA A 316 17.56 -5.19 7.55
CA ALA A 316 16.55 -4.73 8.46
C ALA A 316 16.55 -5.58 9.74
N ARG A 317 16.29 -4.97 10.90
CA ARG A 317 16.59 -5.59 12.20
C ARG A 317 15.93 -6.95 12.41
N ILE A 318 14.63 -7.07 12.17
CA ILE A 318 13.90 -8.33 12.37
C ILE A 318 14.32 -9.34 11.29
N THR A 319 14.37 -8.92 10.03
CA THR A 319 14.76 -9.80 8.92
C THR A 319 16.18 -10.34 9.13
N LYS A 320 17.13 -9.47 9.47
CA LYS A 320 18.51 -9.88 9.74
C LYS A 320 18.57 -10.90 10.87
N ALA A 321 17.95 -10.58 12.02
CA ALA A 321 18.00 -11.42 13.20
C ALA A 321 17.33 -12.79 12.99
N LEU A 322 16.08 -12.81 12.48
CA LEU A 322 15.29 -14.04 12.43
C LEU A 322 15.61 -14.90 11.20
N VAL A 323 15.89 -14.29 10.05
CA VAL A 323 16.08 -15.04 8.80
C VAL A 323 17.55 -15.40 8.57
N TYR A 324 18.48 -14.48 8.89
CA TYR A 324 19.89 -14.66 8.54
C TYR A 324 20.77 -15.07 9.72
N ASP A 325 20.67 -14.40 10.87
CA ASP A 325 21.57 -14.66 12.00
C ASP A 325 21.11 -15.89 12.79
N ASN A 326 19.87 -15.91 13.29
CA ASN A 326 19.33 -17.02 14.11
C ASN A 326 18.71 -18.15 13.27
N GLN A 327 18.34 -17.86 12.04
CA GLN A 327 17.73 -18.79 11.08
C GLN A 327 16.46 -19.51 11.61
N ILE A 328 15.64 -18.81 12.41
CA ILE A 328 14.40 -19.32 13.00
C ILE A 328 13.17 -19.00 12.13
N ALA A 329 13.27 -18.07 11.17
CA ALA A 329 12.22 -17.73 10.23
C ALA A 329 12.64 -17.98 8.78
N THR A 330 11.67 -18.34 7.93
CA THR A 330 11.84 -18.41 6.47
C THR A 330 11.62 -17.05 5.83
N ASN A 331 10.67 -16.28 6.37
CA ASN A 331 10.28 -14.98 5.88
C ASN A 331 9.87 -14.05 7.02
N VAL A 332 10.15 -12.78 6.86
CA VAL A 332 9.68 -11.68 7.73
C VAL A 332 9.37 -10.48 6.86
N ALA A 333 8.24 -9.81 7.14
CA ALA A 333 7.92 -8.51 6.59
C ALA A 333 7.46 -7.57 7.71
N ALA A 334 7.84 -6.30 7.63
CA ALA A 334 7.28 -5.25 8.47
C ALA A 334 6.91 -4.07 7.56
N PHE A 335 5.71 -3.55 7.74
CA PHE A 335 5.22 -2.43 6.92
C PHE A 335 4.19 -1.59 7.66
N GLN A 336 4.18 -0.31 7.35
CA GLN A 336 3.10 0.60 7.69
C GLN A 336 2.08 0.56 6.56
N ASN A 337 0.81 0.31 6.89
CA ASN A 337 -0.31 0.24 5.95
C ASN A 337 -1.34 1.33 6.27
N PRO A 338 -1.15 2.56 5.77
CA PRO A 338 -2.07 3.65 6.01
C PRO A 338 -3.23 3.60 5.01
N SER A 339 -4.44 3.82 5.51
CA SER A 339 -5.61 4.24 4.75
C SER A 339 -5.84 5.74 4.94
N GLU A 340 -6.88 6.31 4.34
CA GLU A 340 -7.15 7.76 4.47
C GLU A 340 -7.34 8.18 5.93
N ASN A 341 -8.08 7.41 6.71
CA ASN A 341 -8.50 7.79 8.06
C ASN A 341 -7.78 7.04 9.18
N VAL A 342 -7.37 5.80 8.94
CA VAL A 342 -6.75 4.90 9.91
C VAL A 342 -5.54 4.21 9.29
N GLY A 343 -4.75 3.54 10.11
CA GLY A 343 -3.64 2.72 9.61
C GLY A 343 -3.37 1.52 10.51
N GLN A 344 -2.54 0.65 10.01
CA GLN A 344 -2.06 -0.53 10.70
C GLN A 344 -0.53 -0.62 10.53
N PHE A 345 0.19 -0.82 11.63
CA PHE A 345 1.58 -1.23 11.56
C PHE A 345 1.62 -2.74 11.72
N VAL A 346 2.21 -3.44 10.76
CA VAL A 346 2.13 -4.90 10.66
C VAL A 346 3.52 -5.51 10.65
N VAL A 347 3.68 -6.62 11.38
CA VAL A 347 4.84 -7.51 11.29
C VAL A 347 4.35 -8.93 11.05
N ASN A 348 4.76 -9.52 9.93
CA ASN A 348 4.48 -10.92 9.58
C ASN A 348 5.76 -11.73 9.69
N ALA A 349 5.65 -12.97 10.19
CA ALA A 349 6.77 -13.90 10.25
C ALA A 349 6.29 -15.35 10.07
N THR A 350 7.03 -16.10 9.27
CA THR A 350 6.80 -17.55 9.04
C THR A 350 7.98 -18.31 9.61
N PRO A 351 7.76 -19.26 10.53
CA PRO A 351 8.84 -20.01 11.16
C PRO A 351 9.52 -20.98 10.18
N ARG A 352 10.75 -21.35 10.48
CA ARG A 352 11.36 -22.57 9.91
C ARG A 352 10.83 -23.81 10.62
N PRO A 353 10.93 -25.00 10.01
CA PRO A 353 10.67 -26.26 10.72
C PRO A 353 11.39 -26.30 12.09
N GLU A 354 10.75 -26.88 13.11
CA GLU A 354 11.24 -27.01 14.49
C GLU A 354 11.25 -25.70 15.31
N HIS A 355 10.86 -24.56 14.73
CA HIS A 355 10.69 -23.30 15.44
C HIS A 355 9.21 -22.94 15.63
N THR A 356 8.91 -22.19 16.68
CA THR A 356 7.55 -21.87 17.10
C THR A 356 7.17 -20.42 16.85
N LEU A 357 5.86 -20.14 16.73
CA LEU A 357 5.37 -18.75 16.64
C LEU A 357 5.68 -17.95 17.90
N THR A 358 5.68 -18.62 19.08
CA THR A 358 6.06 -17.99 20.37
C THR A 358 7.52 -17.54 20.39
N GLU A 359 8.41 -18.35 19.81
CA GLU A 359 9.83 -17.97 19.67
C GLU A 359 9.99 -16.75 18.75
N LEU A 360 9.31 -16.73 17.60
CA LEU A 360 9.33 -15.59 16.70
C LEU A 360 8.79 -14.31 17.38
N GLU A 361 7.64 -14.40 18.04
CA GLU A 361 7.04 -13.27 18.76
C GLU A 361 8.01 -12.70 19.81
N THR A 362 8.61 -13.57 20.61
CA THR A 362 9.56 -13.17 21.66
C THR A 362 10.75 -12.41 21.09
N GLN A 363 11.30 -12.87 19.97
CA GLN A 363 12.40 -12.20 19.30
C GLN A 363 11.98 -10.87 18.67
N ILE A 364 10.82 -10.80 18.02
CA ILE A 364 10.24 -9.59 17.45
C ILE A 364 10.05 -8.55 18.55
N ASP A 365 9.42 -8.93 19.67
CA ASP A 365 9.19 -8.03 20.79
C ASP A 365 10.52 -7.50 21.38
N SER A 366 11.52 -8.34 21.52
CA SER A 366 12.85 -7.93 21.98
C SER A 366 13.47 -6.87 21.06
N ILE A 367 13.40 -7.06 19.75
CA ILE A 367 13.92 -6.12 18.74
C ILE A 367 13.15 -4.80 18.78
N ILE A 368 11.82 -4.84 18.94
CA ILE A 368 10.98 -3.66 19.09
C ILE A 368 11.34 -2.90 20.36
N GLU A 369 11.53 -3.57 21.50
CA GLU A 369 11.95 -2.92 22.74
C GLU A 369 13.37 -2.29 22.63
N HIS A 370 14.28 -2.89 21.86
CA HIS A 370 15.58 -2.29 21.58
C HIS A 370 15.44 -0.99 20.77
N ILE A 371 14.63 -0.95 19.71
CA ILE A 371 14.46 0.31 18.94
C ILE A 371 13.72 1.40 19.73
N LYS A 372 12.80 1.02 20.61
CA LYS A 372 12.15 1.96 21.54
C LYS A 372 13.13 2.59 22.51
N ARG A 373 14.07 1.81 23.02
CA ARG A 373 15.07 2.28 24.00
C ARG A 373 16.17 3.09 23.34
N ASP A 374 16.74 2.57 22.24
CA ASP A 374 17.99 3.06 21.67
C ASP A 374 17.79 3.92 20.41
N GLY A 375 16.63 3.76 19.72
CA GLY A 375 16.38 4.38 18.42
C GLY A 375 17.15 3.68 17.27
N PRO A 376 17.06 4.19 16.05
CA PRO A 376 17.87 3.75 14.92
C PRO A 376 19.26 4.39 14.93
N THR A 377 20.21 3.70 14.30
CA THR A 377 21.53 4.26 14.02
C THR A 377 21.46 5.26 12.85
N ALA A 378 22.48 6.14 12.75
CA ALA A 378 22.59 7.07 11.62
C ALA A 378 22.67 6.35 10.26
N ASP A 379 23.35 5.20 10.20
CA ASP A 379 23.50 4.39 9.00
C ASP A 379 22.19 3.73 8.59
N GLU A 380 21.36 3.25 9.53
CA GLU A 380 20.02 2.73 9.25
C GLU A 380 19.14 3.82 8.65
N LEU A 381 19.08 5.00 9.26
CA LEU A 381 18.33 6.14 8.74
C LEU A 381 18.77 6.54 7.35
N LYS A 382 20.08 6.68 7.13
CA LYS A 382 20.63 7.05 5.82
C LYS A 382 20.26 6.01 4.75
N ARG A 383 20.41 4.74 5.05
CA ARG A 383 20.10 3.64 4.15
C ARG A 383 18.62 3.60 3.78
N VAL A 384 17.73 3.70 4.78
CA VAL A 384 16.28 3.65 4.56
C VAL A 384 15.81 4.83 3.72
N LYS A 385 16.23 6.06 4.07
CA LYS A 385 15.86 7.26 3.30
C LYS A 385 16.32 7.19 1.84
N ALA A 386 17.55 6.70 1.61
CA ALA A 386 18.06 6.48 0.25
C ALA A 386 17.27 5.38 -0.49
N GLY A 387 16.87 4.31 0.22
CA GLY A 387 16.03 3.24 -0.34
C GLY A 387 14.65 3.74 -0.76
N GLN A 388 13.97 4.52 0.08
CA GLN A 388 12.67 5.12 -0.21
C GLN A 388 12.74 6.11 -1.38
N GLN A 389 13.80 6.94 -1.41
CA GLN A 389 14.04 7.83 -2.55
C GLN A 389 14.23 7.06 -3.85
N ARG A 390 15.03 5.98 -3.83
CA ARG A 390 15.22 5.12 -5.00
C ARG A 390 13.90 4.51 -5.47
N ALA A 391 13.10 3.94 -4.56
CA ALA A 391 11.82 3.34 -4.89
C ALA A 391 10.85 4.35 -5.50
N SER A 392 10.80 5.58 -4.96
CA SER A 392 9.99 6.67 -5.53
C SER A 392 10.44 7.02 -6.95
N LEU A 393 11.76 7.10 -7.20
CA LEU A 393 12.29 7.38 -8.53
C LEU A 393 11.97 6.25 -9.53
N GLU A 394 12.09 4.99 -9.11
CA GLU A 394 11.78 3.81 -9.93
C GLU A 394 10.29 3.79 -10.33
N GLN A 395 9.39 4.09 -9.40
CA GLN A 395 7.95 4.19 -9.68
C GLN A 395 7.64 5.26 -10.72
N LEU A 396 8.36 6.38 -10.69
CA LEU A 396 8.15 7.52 -11.58
C LEU A 396 8.87 7.41 -12.94
N GLN A 397 9.55 6.31 -13.23
CA GLN A 397 10.17 6.09 -14.55
C GLN A 397 9.12 5.83 -15.64
N ALA A 398 8.03 5.13 -15.31
CA ALA A 398 6.95 4.84 -16.24
C ALA A 398 5.86 5.92 -16.22
N ASN A 399 5.28 6.23 -17.39
CA ASN A 399 4.17 7.18 -17.50
C ASN A 399 2.98 6.78 -16.61
N LEU A 400 2.67 5.48 -16.52
CA LEU A 400 1.61 4.98 -15.63
C LEU A 400 1.93 5.25 -14.15
N GLY A 401 3.17 5.09 -13.71
CA GLY A 401 3.57 5.41 -12.34
C GLY A 401 3.41 6.89 -12.02
N LYS A 402 3.75 7.78 -12.97
CA LYS A 402 3.52 9.22 -12.85
C LYS A 402 2.03 9.56 -12.80
N ALA A 403 1.22 9.00 -13.72
CA ALA A 403 -0.22 9.22 -13.76
C ALA A 403 -0.89 8.77 -12.45
N ALA A 404 -0.51 7.59 -11.96
CA ALA A 404 -1.00 7.05 -10.69
C ALA A 404 -0.69 7.95 -9.51
N GLN A 405 0.54 8.44 -9.41
CA GLN A 405 0.95 9.33 -8.32
C GLN A 405 0.23 10.68 -8.39
N LEU A 406 0.20 11.32 -9.56
CA LEU A 406 -0.45 12.62 -9.76
C LEU A 406 -1.95 12.55 -9.46
N ALA A 407 -2.65 11.50 -9.93
CA ALA A 407 -4.08 11.32 -9.65
C ALA A 407 -4.36 11.07 -8.17
N ASN A 408 -3.54 10.24 -7.53
CA ASN A 408 -3.67 9.92 -6.11
C ASN A 408 -3.45 11.16 -5.23
N ASP A 409 -2.35 11.87 -5.46
CA ASP A 409 -2.03 13.08 -4.71
C ASP A 409 -3.09 14.17 -4.91
N GLN A 410 -3.60 14.33 -6.13
CA GLN A 410 -4.69 15.25 -6.39
C GLN A 410 -5.96 14.86 -5.65
N ALA A 411 -6.34 13.59 -5.66
CA ALA A 411 -7.59 13.14 -5.05
C ALA A 411 -7.60 13.28 -3.53
N PHE A 412 -6.47 13.02 -2.87
CA PHE A 412 -6.39 12.98 -1.41
C PHE A 412 -5.78 14.23 -0.77
N PHE A 413 -4.93 14.95 -1.48
CA PHE A 413 -4.25 16.13 -0.94
C PHE A 413 -4.56 17.42 -1.69
N ASN A 414 -5.35 17.36 -2.77
CA ASN A 414 -5.64 18.47 -3.67
C ASN A 414 -4.37 19.16 -4.26
N ASP A 415 -3.28 18.43 -4.27
CA ASP A 415 -1.97 18.86 -4.80
C ASP A 415 -1.30 17.67 -5.52
N PRO A 416 -1.25 17.64 -6.86
CA PRO A 416 -0.64 16.55 -7.61
C PRO A 416 0.84 16.29 -7.28
N SER A 417 1.51 17.26 -6.67
CA SER A 417 2.93 17.16 -6.31
C SER A 417 3.19 16.73 -4.87
N TYR A 418 2.15 16.44 -4.08
CA TYR A 418 2.25 16.30 -2.62
C TYR A 418 3.30 15.27 -2.19
N THR A 419 3.29 14.07 -2.77
CA THR A 419 4.21 13.00 -2.38
C THR A 419 5.67 13.36 -2.63
N PHE A 420 6.01 13.91 -3.80
CA PHE A 420 7.40 14.21 -4.13
C PHE A 420 7.88 15.59 -3.66
N THR A 421 7.01 16.43 -3.12
CA THR A 421 7.38 17.70 -2.48
C THR A 421 7.24 17.62 -0.97
N VAL A 422 6.02 17.40 -0.46
CA VAL A 422 5.71 17.44 0.97
C VAL A 422 6.13 16.14 1.67
N THR A 423 5.65 14.98 1.19
CA THR A 423 5.97 13.69 1.83
C THR A 423 7.47 13.40 1.75
N PHE A 424 8.09 13.61 0.59
CA PHE A 424 9.53 13.47 0.43
C PHE A 424 10.31 14.33 1.41
N THR A 425 9.96 15.62 1.53
CA THR A 425 10.63 16.54 2.45
C THR A 425 10.47 16.09 3.91
N LYS A 426 9.25 15.70 4.30
CA LYS A 426 8.99 15.17 5.65
C LYS A 426 9.80 13.91 5.93
N THR A 427 9.86 12.97 4.98
CA THR A 427 10.63 11.74 5.10
C THR A 427 12.13 12.02 5.26
N GLN A 428 12.67 12.94 4.46
CA GLN A 428 14.08 13.35 4.60
C GLN A 428 14.37 14.03 5.95
N ALA A 429 13.40 14.71 6.53
CA ALA A 429 13.52 15.37 7.83
C ALA A 429 13.39 14.43 9.03
N VAL A 430 12.89 13.19 8.86
CA VAL A 430 12.75 12.23 9.98
C VAL A 430 14.05 12.02 10.71
N THR A 431 14.02 12.15 12.04
CA THR A 431 15.17 11.97 12.92
C THR A 431 15.14 10.62 13.64
N ALA A 432 16.23 10.25 14.31
CA ALA A 432 16.25 9.07 15.17
C ALA A 432 15.26 9.19 16.33
N ASP A 433 15.10 10.39 16.87
CA ASP A 433 14.15 10.67 17.94
C ASP A 433 12.70 10.56 17.47
N ASP A 434 12.38 10.93 16.23
CA ASP A 434 11.05 10.72 15.63
C ASP A 434 10.72 9.24 15.52
N VAL A 435 11.66 8.42 15.02
CA VAL A 435 11.49 6.97 14.92
C VAL A 435 11.31 6.35 16.31
N LYS A 436 12.14 6.74 17.26
CA LYS A 436 12.02 6.30 18.66
C LYS A 436 10.69 6.70 19.28
N ARG A 437 10.24 7.92 19.04
CA ARG A 437 8.95 8.45 19.51
C ARG A 437 7.78 7.66 18.97
N VAL A 438 7.71 7.42 17.65
CA VAL A 438 6.61 6.66 17.08
C VAL A 438 6.65 5.18 17.46
N ALA A 439 7.83 4.56 17.59
CA ALA A 439 7.97 3.21 18.10
C ALA A 439 7.37 3.08 19.52
N ASN A 440 7.68 4.02 20.41
CA ASN A 440 7.12 4.04 21.77
C ASN A 440 5.62 4.35 21.79
N LYS A 441 5.13 5.20 20.89
CA LYS A 441 3.74 5.62 20.84
C LYS A 441 2.81 4.52 20.31
N TYR A 442 3.24 3.82 19.25
CA TYR A 442 2.37 2.91 18.50
C TYR A 442 2.64 1.43 18.75
N LEU A 443 3.92 1.01 18.92
CA LEU A 443 4.25 -0.42 19.07
C LEU A 443 4.21 -0.85 20.54
N GLY A 444 3.10 -0.55 21.23
CA GLY A 444 2.86 -0.92 22.61
C GLY A 444 2.11 -2.24 22.77
N LYS A 445 1.52 -2.42 23.96
CA LYS A 445 0.71 -3.60 24.31
C LYS A 445 -0.68 -3.61 23.66
N THR A 446 -1.12 -2.49 23.09
CA THR A 446 -2.37 -2.44 22.33
C THR A 446 -2.11 -2.94 20.92
N ARG A 447 -2.33 -4.25 20.73
CA ARG A 447 -2.03 -4.94 19.47
C ARG A 447 -2.94 -6.16 19.28
N LEU A 448 -3.11 -6.57 18.03
CA LEU A 448 -3.67 -7.87 17.67
C LEU A 448 -2.51 -8.82 17.31
N VAL A 449 -2.52 -10.00 17.90
CA VAL A 449 -1.60 -11.10 17.56
C VAL A 449 -2.46 -12.20 16.93
N LEU A 450 -2.27 -12.42 15.64
CA LEU A 450 -2.92 -13.48 14.88
C LEU A 450 -1.92 -14.61 14.64
N SER A 451 -2.27 -15.79 15.09
CA SER A 451 -1.60 -17.05 14.75
C SER A 451 -2.47 -17.79 13.75
N ASN A 452 -2.09 -17.77 12.48
CA ASN A 452 -2.71 -18.62 11.47
C ASN A 452 -2.04 -19.98 11.51
N VAL A 453 -2.81 -21.04 11.82
CA VAL A 453 -2.28 -22.38 12.05
C VAL A 453 -3.00 -23.42 11.20
N PRO A 454 -2.33 -24.56 10.89
CA PRO A 454 -2.99 -25.66 10.21
C PRO A 454 -4.20 -26.18 11.00
N MET A 455 -5.22 -26.63 10.29
CA MET A 455 -6.43 -27.23 10.87
C MET A 455 -6.07 -28.37 11.86
N GLY A 456 -6.62 -28.30 13.08
CA GLY A 456 -6.36 -29.27 14.14
C GLY A 456 -5.07 -29.04 14.92
N HIS A 457 -4.34 -27.95 14.66
CA HIS A 457 -3.03 -27.64 15.28
C HIS A 457 -3.02 -26.31 16.04
N VAL A 458 -4.05 -26.06 16.84
CA VAL A 458 -4.15 -24.85 17.69
C VAL A 458 -2.98 -24.71 18.67
N ASP A 459 -2.34 -25.81 19.02
CA ASP A 459 -1.14 -25.87 19.85
C ASP A 459 0.08 -25.17 19.22
N GLN A 460 0.09 -24.98 17.90
CA GLN A 460 1.15 -24.25 17.20
C GLN A 460 1.01 -22.73 17.30
N ALA A 461 -0.10 -22.23 17.85
CA ALA A 461 -0.31 -20.79 18.02
C ALA A 461 0.68 -20.17 19.03
N SER A 462 1.02 -18.91 18.82
CA SER A 462 1.78 -18.19 19.84
C SER A 462 0.93 -17.96 21.07
N HIS A 463 1.42 -18.46 22.24
CA HIS A 463 0.68 -18.42 23.51
C HIS A 463 -0.76 -18.93 23.36
N ALA A 464 -0.92 -20.14 22.85
CA ALA A 464 -2.20 -20.79 22.57
C ALA A 464 -3.18 -20.74 23.76
N ASP A 465 -2.67 -20.85 24.99
CA ASP A 465 -3.42 -20.78 26.26
C ASP A 465 -4.13 -19.41 26.49
N LYS A 466 -3.71 -18.37 25.79
CA LYS A 466 -4.26 -16.98 25.89
C LYS A 466 -5.03 -16.53 24.66
N SER A 467 -5.17 -17.41 23.69
CA SER A 467 -5.71 -17.08 22.36
C SER A 467 -7.16 -17.52 22.24
N VAL A 468 -7.96 -16.76 21.52
CA VAL A 468 -9.31 -17.16 21.10
C VAL A 468 -9.19 -17.90 19.78
N VAL A 469 -9.70 -19.13 19.72
CA VAL A 469 -9.70 -19.93 18.49
C VAL A 469 -10.87 -19.52 17.62
N VAL A 470 -10.61 -19.33 16.33
CA VAL A 470 -11.59 -18.98 15.29
C VAL A 470 -11.37 -19.92 14.11
N THR A 471 -12.43 -20.55 13.65
CA THR A 471 -12.42 -21.41 12.46
C THR A 471 -13.15 -20.78 11.28
N ASP A 472 -14.12 -19.90 11.56
CA ASP A 472 -14.79 -19.07 10.56
C ASP A 472 -14.97 -17.63 11.05
N PRO A 473 -14.16 -16.68 10.57
CA PRO A 473 -14.20 -15.30 11.06
C PRO A 473 -15.51 -14.56 10.80
N LEU A 474 -16.38 -15.04 9.89
CA LEU A 474 -17.65 -14.40 9.58
C LEU A 474 -18.81 -14.89 10.45
N THR A 475 -18.78 -16.15 10.88
CA THR A 475 -19.85 -16.76 11.67
C THR A 475 -19.55 -16.82 13.16
N GLU A 476 -18.27 -16.89 13.52
CA GLU A 476 -17.84 -16.92 14.91
C GLU A 476 -17.63 -15.50 15.43
N LYS A 477 -18.63 -15.01 16.19
CA LYS A 477 -18.52 -13.74 16.89
C LYS A 477 -17.45 -13.85 17.98
N THR A 478 -16.22 -13.45 17.65
CA THR A 478 -15.27 -13.07 18.70
C THR A 478 -15.91 -11.98 19.55
N ALA A 479 -15.69 -11.98 20.88
CA ALA A 479 -16.34 -11.05 21.79
C ALA A 479 -16.28 -9.61 21.22
N GLU A 480 -17.45 -8.98 21.08
CA GLU A 480 -17.58 -7.64 20.48
C GLU A 480 -16.59 -6.67 21.12
N ILE A 481 -15.81 -5.99 20.29
CA ILE A 481 -15.04 -4.84 20.74
C ILE A 481 -16.09 -3.74 20.98
N LYS A 482 -16.46 -3.51 22.23
CA LYS A 482 -17.30 -2.36 22.57
C LYS A 482 -16.55 -1.07 22.29
N PRO A 483 -17.18 -0.06 21.71
CA PRO A 483 -16.58 1.22 21.38
C PRO A 483 -16.00 1.96 22.58
#